data_2ceaca4ba0eed13fddf0cec6be4bcbe4
#
_entry.id   2ceaca4ba0eed13fddf0cec6be4bcbe4
#
_cell.length_a   1.000
_cell.length_b   1.000
_cell.length_c   1.000
_cell.angle_alpha   90.00
_cell.angle_beta   90.00
_cell.angle_gamma   90.00
#
_symmetry.space_group_name_H-M   'P 1'
#
loop_
_entity.id
_entity.type
_entity.pdbx_description
1 polymer ?
#
loop_
_entity_poly.entity_id
_entity_poly.type
_entity_poly.pdbx_seq_one_letter_code
_entity_poly.pdbx_strand_id
1 'polypeptide(L)'
;MSTYPVPVFLAELLHARSPSGYEAEAQAVFDRHVKPAADAYTGDALGNRLATLNPQGDPVLMLAGHMDELGLILTYVNKDGFIYFDTIGGHDRTIISGRRVIIQTADGPVKGVTGKRAIHLMEEADRKKVPEIHEIWIDIGARSKKDALARVSIGDVATYDHELEMIHGSVGTARAFDNKVGAYIVGETLIRL
;
A
#
# COMPACT_ATOMS: atom_id res chain seq x y z
N MET A 1 5.66 12.05 24.40
CA MET A 1 4.32 12.04 23.81
C MET A 1 4.29 13.17 22.79
N SER A 2 3.79 12.93 21.58
CA SER A 2 3.66 13.99 20.56
C SER A 2 2.68 15.03 21.05
N THR A 3 3.05 16.29 21.01
CA THR A 3 2.16 17.43 21.33
C THR A 3 1.15 17.72 20.20
N TYR A 4 1.33 17.07 19.05
CA TYR A 4 0.47 17.20 17.88
C TYR A 4 -0.13 15.85 17.53
N PRO A 5 -1.42 15.60 17.81
CA PRO A 5 -2.09 14.37 17.39
C PRO A 5 -2.13 14.33 15.85
N VAL A 6 -1.88 13.14 15.30
CA VAL A 6 -2.07 12.93 13.86
C VAL A 6 -3.55 13.08 13.54
N PRO A 7 -3.95 13.86 12.51
CA PRO A 7 -5.34 13.95 12.11
C PRO A 7 -5.95 12.59 11.78
N VAL A 8 -7.16 12.32 12.24
CA VAL A 8 -7.83 11.02 12.07
C VAL A 8 -7.92 10.64 10.59
N PHE A 9 -8.31 11.58 9.73
CA PHE A 9 -8.40 11.35 8.28
C PHE A 9 -7.06 10.92 7.68
N LEU A 10 -5.95 11.58 8.04
CA LEU A 10 -4.60 11.18 7.58
C LEU A 10 -4.22 9.80 8.11
N ALA A 11 -4.47 9.54 9.39
CA ALA A 11 -4.13 8.24 10.00
C ALA A 11 -4.89 7.08 9.33
N GLU A 12 -6.18 7.28 9.04
CA GLU A 12 -7.01 6.30 8.34
C GLU A 12 -6.56 6.08 6.88
N LEU A 13 -6.19 7.13 6.15
CA LEU A 13 -5.60 7.00 4.81
C LEU A 13 -4.29 6.21 4.84
N LEU A 14 -3.40 6.50 5.78
CA LEU A 14 -2.12 5.80 5.92
C LEU A 14 -2.31 4.33 6.35
N HIS A 15 -3.37 4.03 7.09
CA HIS A 15 -3.71 2.64 7.47
C HIS A 15 -4.28 1.85 6.29
N ALA A 16 -5.13 2.44 5.47
CA ALA A 16 -5.73 1.81 4.30
C ALA A 16 -4.66 1.26 3.34
N ARG A 17 -4.85 0.03 2.85
CA ARG A 17 -3.94 -0.62 1.90
C ARG A 17 -4.45 -0.39 0.49
N SER A 18 -3.62 0.19 -0.35
CA SER A 18 -4.03 0.67 -1.67
C SER A 18 -2.95 0.53 -2.74
N PRO A 19 -2.43 -0.68 -3.01
CA PRO A 19 -1.55 -0.85 -4.18
C PRO A 19 -2.25 -0.34 -5.43
N SER A 20 -1.49 0.26 -6.38
CA SER A 20 -2.06 0.79 -7.64
C SER A 20 -2.94 -0.24 -8.34
N GLY A 21 -4.19 0.13 -8.65
CA GLY A 21 -5.25 -0.75 -9.17
C GLY A 21 -6.09 -1.44 -8.09
N TYR A 22 -5.77 -1.27 -6.79
CA TYR A 22 -6.46 -1.89 -5.65
C TYR A 22 -6.76 -0.85 -4.54
N GLU A 23 -7.14 0.36 -4.93
CA GLU A 23 -7.27 1.52 -4.03
C GLU A 23 -8.58 1.57 -3.23
N ALA A 24 -9.42 0.55 -3.31
CA ALA A 24 -10.79 0.58 -2.75
C ALA A 24 -10.84 0.97 -1.26
N GLU A 25 -9.87 0.52 -0.44
CA GLU A 25 -9.82 0.88 0.98
C GLU A 25 -9.52 2.37 1.17
N ALA A 26 -8.55 2.93 0.46
CA ALA A 26 -8.20 4.35 0.53
C ALA A 26 -9.31 5.23 -0.04
N GLN A 27 -9.95 4.81 -1.14
CA GLN A 27 -11.11 5.47 -1.72
C GLN A 27 -12.27 5.53 -0.71
N ALA A 28 -12.57 4.43 -0.02
CA ALA A 28 -13.63 4.42 0.99
C ALA A 28 -13.34 5.36 2.17
N VAL A 29 -12.08 5.49 2.58
CA VAL A 29 -11.68 6.49 3.58
C VAL A 29 -11.89 7.89 3.06
N PHE A 30 -11.41 8.19 1.85
CA PHE A 30 -11.55 9.50 1.23
C PHE A 30 -13.05 9.87 1.04
N ASP A 31 -13.85 8.93 0.52
CA ASP A 31 -15.29 9.09 0.33
C ASP A 31 -15.98 9.48 1.65
N ARG A 32 -15.66 8.79 2.74
CA ARG A 32 -16.28 9.02 4.06
C ARG A 32 -16.00 10.42 4.61
N HIS A 33 -14.78 10.93 4.43
CA HIS A 33 -14.38 12.23 4.96
C HIS A 33 -14.77 13.39 4.05
N VAL A 34 -14.61 13.25 2.73
CA VAL A 34 -14.66 14.37 1.79
C VAL A 34 -16.05 14.55 1.16
N LYS A 35 -16.72 13.44 0.81
CA LYS A 35 -18.02 13.49 0.14
C LYS A 35 -19.09 14.32 0.89
N PRO A 36 -19.19 14.26 2.24
CA PRO A 36 -20.20 15.06 2.97
C PRO A 36 -20.00 16.58 2.89
N ALA A 37 -18.78 17.03 2.57
CA ALA A 37 -18.43 18.46 2.48
C ALA A 37 -18.51 19.01 1.04
N ALA A 38 -18.72 18.16 0.04
CA ALA A 38 -18.73 18.55 -1.36
C ALA A 38 -20.16 18.87 -1.86
N ASP A 39 -20.31 19.91 -2.67
CA ASP A 39 -21.56 20.21 -3.39
C ASP A 39 -21.83 19.21 -4.52
N ALA A 40 -20.76 18.69 -5.16
CA ALA A 40 -20.82 17.59 -6.11
C ALA A 40 -19.68 16.61 -5.88
N TYR A 41 -19.99 15.32 -6.03
CA TYR A 41 -19.03 14.25 -5.83
C TYR A 41 -19.21 13.15 -6.88
N THR A 42 -18.15 12.85 -7.64
CA THR A 42 -18.17 11.84 -8.70
C THR A 42 -16.96 10.94 -8.62
N GLY A 43 -17.07 9.76 -9.20
CA GLY A 43 -15.97 8.84 -9.43
C GLY A 43 -16.05 8.26 -10.83
N ASP A 44 -14.93 7.75 -11.34
CA ASP A 44 -14.86 7.09 -12.63
C ASP A 44 -14.50 5.60 -12.51
N ALA A 45 -14.43 4.93 -13.66
CA ALA A 45 -14.09 3.50 -13.72
C ALA A 45 -12.64 3.19 -13.33
N LEU A 46 -11.75 4.18 -13.34
CA LEU A 46 -10.36 4.06 -12.89
C LEU A 46 -10.21 4.27 -11.38
N GLY A 47 -11.31 4.62 -10.69
CA GLY A 47 -11.31 4.85 -9.26
C GLY A 47 -10.99 6.29 -8.84
N ASN A 48 -10.82 7.22 -9.78
CA ASN A 48 -10.64 8.64 -9.45
C ASN A 48 -11.84 9.17 -8.65
N ARG A 49 -11.57 10.12 -7.77
CA ARG A 49 -12.56 10.86 -7.00
C ARG A 49 -12.47 12.36 -7.32
N LEU A 50 -13.57 12.94 -7.70
CA LEU A 50 -13.70 14.39 -7.94
C LEU A 50 -14.73 14.96 -6.98
N ALA A 51 -14.27 15.77 -6.05
CA ALA A 51 -15.10 16.55 -5.14
C ALA A 51 -15.09 18.00 -5.59
N THR A 52 -16.25 18.62 -5.72
CA THR A 52 -16.40 20.00 -6.16
C THR A 52 -17.13 20.81 -5.09
N LEU A 53 -16.59 21.98 -4.76
CA LEU A 53 -17.22 22.98 -3.90
C LEU A 53 -17.44 24.25 -4.73
N ASN A 54 -18.61 24.87 -4.61
CA ASN A 54 -18.98 26.06 -5.34
C ASN A 54 -18.77 25.97 -6.86
N PRO A 55 -19.50 25.06 -7.56
CA PRO A 55 -19.27 24.78 -8.98
C PRO A 55 -19.52 25.97 -9.93
N GLN A 56 -20.09 27.05 -9.44
CA GLN A 56 -20.31 28.31 -10.19
C GLN A 56 -19.28 29.40 -9.83
N GLY A 57 -18.29 29.07 -8.99
CA GLY A 57 -17.25 30.03 -8.58
C GLY A 57 -16.26 30.35 -9.70
N ASP A 58 -15.68 31.53 -9.65
CA ASP A 58 -14.65 32.02 -10.54
C ASP A 58 -13.60 32.80 -9.73
N PRO A 59 -12.31 32.50 -9.81
CA PRO A 59 -11.69 31.46 -10.65
C PRO A 59 -11.91 30.03 -10.16
N VAL A 60 -11.76 29.07 -11.05
CA VAL A 60 -11.72 27.64 -10.69
C VAL A 60 -10.31 27.25 -10.28
N LEU A 61 -10.17 26.63 -9.10
CA LEU A 61 -8.93 26.04 -8.62
C LEU A 61 -9.08 24.53 -8.54
N MET A 62 -8.16 23.78 -9.14
CA MET A 62 -8.08 22.33 -9.02
C MET A 62 -6.85 21.92 -8.20
N LEU A 63 -7.09 21.12 -7.16
CA LEU A 63 -6.05 20.45 -6.38
C LEU A 63 -6.09 18.96 -6.68
N ALA A 64 -4.93 18.33 -6.84
CA ALA A 64 -4.82 16.90 -7.12
C ALA A 64 -3.79 16.23 -6.24
N GLY A 65 -4.06 14.99 -5.85
CA GLY A 65 -3.17 14.10 -5.12
C GLY A 65 -3.54 12.65 -5.45
N HIS A 66 -2.60 11.72 -5.28
CA HIS A 66 -2.89 10.30 -5.46
C HIS A 66 -2.89 9.56 -4.13
N MET A 67 -3.67 8.47 -4.04
CA MET A 67 -3.82 7.69 -2.82
C MET A 67 -3.40 6.23 -2.98
N ASP A 68 -2.87 5.87 -4.14
CA ASP A 68 -2.24 4.58 -4.34
C ASP A 68 -0.85 4.51 -3.71
N GLU A 69 -0.35 3.30 -3.56
CA GLU A 69 0.96 3.00 -2.97
C GLU A 69 1.65 1.86 -3.71
N LEU A 70 2.94 1.70 -3.45
CA LEU A 70 3.72 0.57 -3.92
C LEU A 70 3.21 -0.74 -3.32
N GLY A 71 3.19 -1.79 -4.13
CA GLY A 71 2.73 -3.11 -3.70
C GLY A 71 3.45 -4.25 -4.39
N LEU A 72 3.03 -5.46 -4.05
CA LEU A 72 3.45 -6.70 -4.67
C LEU A 72 2.20 -7.41 -5.18
N ILE A 73 2.28 -8.08 -6.33
CA ILE A 73 1.20 -8.92 -6.86
C ILE A 73 1.67 -10.37 -6.94
N LEU A 74 0.89 -11.30 -6.39
CA LEU A 74 1.22 -12.72 -6.34
C LEU A 74 1.09 -13.33 -7.73
N THR A 75 2.17 -13.98 -8.22
CA THR A 75 2.22 -14.53 -9.58
C THR A 75 2.33 -16.04 -9.62
N TYR A 76 2.96 -16.65 -8.61
CA TYR A 76 3.20 -18.10 -8.60
C TYR A 76 3.42 -18.64 -7.19
N VAL A 77 3.03 -19.89 -6.96
CA VAL A 77 3.34 -20.63 -5.71
C VAL A 77 4.09 -21.90 -6.08
N ASN A 78 5.28 -22.13 -5.48
CA ASN A 78 6.08 -23.30 -5.71
C ASN A 78 5.58 -24.53 -4.91
N LYS A 79 6.18 -25.71 -5.14
CA LYS A 79 5.79 -26.95 -4.48
C LYS A 79 5.91 -26.92 -2.95
N ASP A 80 6.83 -26.12 -2.43
CA ASP A 80 7.14 -26.00 -1.00
C ASP A 80 6.30 -24.95 -0.27
N GLY A 81 5.44 -24.21 -1.01
CA GLY A 81 4.52 -23.21 -0.46
C GLY A 81 5.05 -21.77 -0.48
N PHE A 82 6.26 -21.53 -1.01
CA PHE A 82 6.76 -20.17 -1.21
C PHE A 82 6.05 -19.48 -2.35
N ILE A 83 5.69 -18.22 -2.14
CA ILE A 83 4.89 -17.40 -3.04
C ILE A 83 5.80 -16.42 -3.76
N TYR A 84 5.83 -16.48 -5.08
CA TYR A 84 6.53 -15.53 -5.93
C TYR A 84 5.59 -14.43 -6.37
N PHE A 85 6.15 -13.26 -6.60
CA PHE A 85 5.40 -12.04 -6.87
C PHE A 85 6.11 -11.19 -7.93
N ASP A 86 5.38 -10.23 -8.45
CA ASP A 86 5.95 -9.10 -9.18
C ASP A 86 5.69 -7.81 -8.41
N THR A 87 6.34 -6.71 -8.80
CA THR A 87 6.18 -5.42 -8.13
C THR A 87 5.09 -4.57 -8.78
N ILE A 88 4.30 -3.90 -7.96
CA ILE A 88 3.40 -2.83 -8.37
C ILE A 88 4.11 -1.52 -8.06
N GLY A 89 4.48 -0.77 -9.11
CA GLY A 89 5.29 0.44 -9.00
C GLY A 89 6.79 0.17 -8.88
N GLY A 90 7.57 1.24 -8.71
CA GLY A 90 9.04 1.17 -8.68
C GLY A 90 9.58 0.82 -7.29
N HIS A 91 10.19 -0.35 -7.16
CA HIS A 91 10.80 -0.82 -5.91
C HIS A 91 12.32 -0.83 -5.98
N ASP A 92 13.00 -0.41 -4.91
CA ASP A 92 14.40 -0.74 -4.70
C ASP A 92 14.50 -2.21 -4.27
N ARG A 93 15.03 -3.06 -5.15
CA ARG A 93 15.16 -4.50 -4.91
C ARG A 93 16.06 -4.85 -3.72
N THR A 94 16.94 -3.93 -3.32
CA THR A 94 17.86 -4.15 -2.19
C THR A 94 17.14 -4.24 -0.84
N ILE A 95 15.98 -3.59 -0.72
CA ILE A 95 15.24 -3.50 0.54
C ILE A 95 14.00 -4.40 0.60
N ILE A 96 13.67 -5.16 -0.44
CA ILE A 96 12.48 -6.01 -0.46
C ILE A 96 12.65 -7.22 0.46
N SER A 97 13.82 -7.88 0.44
CA SER A 97 14.06 -9.09 1.24
C SER A 97 14.12 -8.77 2.75
N GLY A 98 13.49 -9.63 3.56
CA GLY A 98 13.45 -9.50 5.02
C GLY A 98 12.32 -8.58 5.52
N ARG A 99 11.41 -8.15 4.66
CA ARG A 99 10.27 -7.29 5.04
C ARG A 99 9.05 -8.11 5.40
N ARG A 100 8.32 -7.69 6.42
CA ARG A 100 6.98 -8.21 6.68
C ARG A 100 6.00 -7.59 5.68
N VAL A 101 5.06 -8.40 5.24
CA VAL A 101 4.01 -8.01 4.29
C VAL A 101 2.65 -8.49 4.75
N ILE A 102 1.62 -7.78 4.31
CA ILE A 102 0.22 -8.18 4.45
C ILE A 102 -0.32 -8.42 3.05
N ILE A 103 -0.77 -9.63 2.79
CA ILE A 103 -1.47 -10.01 1.56
C ILE A 103 -2.96 -9.76 1.77
N GLN A 104 -3.57 -9.01 0.88
CA GLN A 104 -5.01 -8.76 0.85
C GLN A 104 -5.68 -9.92 0.10
N THR A 105 -6.50 -10.69 0.78
CA THR A 105 -7.24 -11.82 0.19
C THR A 105 -8.75 -11.66 0.40
N ALA A 106 -9.56 -12.40 -0.33
CA ALA A 106 -11.01 -12.38 -0.19
C ALA A 106 -11.48 -12.78 1.22
N ASP A 107 -10.72 -13.64 1.91
CA ASP A 107 -11.03 -14.15 3.25
C ASP A 107 -10.39 -13.32 4.37
N GLY A 108 -9.73 -12.21 4.03
CA GLY A 108 -9.06 -11.31 4.97
C GLY A 108 -7.54 -11.29 4.82
N PRO A 109 -6.84 -10.49 5.63
CA PRO A 109 -5.40 -10.28 5.48
C PRO A 109 -4.58 -11.49 5.93
N VAL A 110 -3.59 -11.87 5.12
CA VAL A 110 -2.60 -12.92 5.42
C VAL A 110 -1.23 -12.30 5.62
N LYS A 111 -0.60 -12.58 6.77
CA LYS A 111 0.76 -12.11 7.07
C LYS A 111 1.81 -12.99 6.42
N GLY A 112 2.86 -12.36 5.90
CA GLY A 112 4.00 -13.04 5.34
C GLY A 112 5.30 -12.28 5.57
N VAL A 113 6.41 -12.93 5.22
CA VAL A 113 7.75 -12.34 5.25
C VAL A 113 8.41 -12.58 3.91
N THR A 114 8.99 -11.54 3.31
CA THR A 114 9.79 -11.69 2.10
C THR A 114 11.15 -12.29 2.43
N GLY A 115 11.61 -13.20 1.63
CA GLY A 115 12.88 -13.89 1.81
C GLY A 115 13.59 -14.17 0.50
N LYS A 116 14.88 -14.45 0.59
CA LYS A 116 15.71 -14.90 -0.52
C LYS A 116 16.65 -16.02 -0.05
N ARG A 117 17.41 -16.61 -0.97
CA ARG A 117 18.42 -17.62 -0.65
C ARG A 117 19.33 -17.13 0.47
N ALA A 118 19.56 -17.99 1.47
CA ALA A 118 20.39 -17.66 2.62
C ALA A 118 21.85 -17.42 2.18
N ILE A 119 22.53 -16.43 2.76
CA ILE A 119 23.84 -15.96 2.32
C ILE A 119 24.92 -17.07 2.34
N HIS A 120 24.84 -17.99 3.30
CA HIS A 120 25.78 -19.12 3.41
C HIS A 120 25.56 -20.21 2.34
N LEU A 121 24.42 -20.18 1.63
CA LEU A 121 24.10 -21.06 0.50
C LEU A 121 24.35 -20.40 -0.86
N MET A 122 24.82 -19.14 -0.87
CA MET A 122 25.11 -18.40 -2.09
C MET A 122 26.60 -18.48 -2.44
N GLU A 123 26.87 -18.56 -3.74
CA GLU A 123 28.24 -18.40 -4.27
C GLU A 123 28.75 -16.98 -3.97
N GLU A 124 30.08 -16.83 -3.83
CA GLU A 124 30.67 -15.52 -3.48
C GLU A 124 30.33 -14.42 -4.48
N ALA A 125 30.26 -14.75 -5.77
CA ALA A 125 29.88 -13.83 -6.84
C ALA A 125 28.43 -13.34 -6.70
N ASP A 126 27.51 -14.19 -6.22
CA ASP A 126 26.08 -13.83 -6.08
C ASP A 126 25.81 -13.01 -4.82
N ARG A 127 26.64 -13.14 -3.78
CA ARG A 127 26.52 -12.34 -2.56
C ARG A 127 26.64 -10.83 -2.80
N LYS A 128 27.35 -10.44 -3.88
CA LYS A 128 27.60 -9.05 -4.26
C LYS A 128 26.54 -8.46 -5.19
N LYS A 129 25.61 -9.30 -5.68
CA LYS A 129 24.57 -8.89 -6.61
C LYS A 129 23.29 -8.48 -5.88
N VAL A 130 22.60 -7.47 -6.43
CA VAL A 130 21.23 -7.18 -6.05
C VAL A 130 20.35 -8.32 -6.57
N PRO A 131 19.50 -8.94 -5.72
CA PRO A 131 18.67 -10.05 -6.16
C PRO A 131 17.67 -9.60 -7.24
N GLU A 132 17.38 -10.46 -8.19
CA GLU A 132 16.26 -10.27 -9.10
C GLU A 132 14.93 -10.58 -8.39
N ILE A 133 13.83 -10.02 -8.88
CA ILE A 133 12.50 -10.21 -8.22
C ILE A 133 12.14 -11.69 -8.13
N HIS A 134 12.41 -12.47 -9.17
CA HIS A 134 12.15 -13.91 -9.20
C HIS A 134 13.01 -14.75 -8.23
N GLU A 135 14.02 -14.15 -7.59
CA GLU A 135 14.86 -14.76 -6.56
C GLU A 135 14.34 -14.48 -5.15
N ILE A 136 13.29 -13.69 -5.03
CA ILE A 136 12.65 -13.30 -3.77
C ILE A 136 11.26 -13.93 -3.72
N TRP A 137 10.86 -14.41 -2.55
CA TRP A 137 9.55 -15.00 -2.32
C TRP A 137 8.92 -14.44 -1.05
N ILE A 138 7.62 -14.63 -0.88
CA ILE A 138 6.91 -14.43 0.37
C ILE A 138 6.70 -15.80 1.02
N ASP A 139 7.04 -15.90 2.30
CA ASP A 139 6.76 -17.04 3.17
C ASP A 139 5.61 -16.68 4.11
N ILE A 140 4.53 -17.46 4.06
CA ILE A 140 3.35 -17.35 4.95
C ILE A 140 3.27 -18.51 5.94
N GLY A 141 4.35 -19.30 6.08
CA GLY A 141 4.40 -20.51 6.91
C GLY A 141 3.65 -21.69 6.32
N ALA A 142 3.36 -21.69 5.01
CA ALA A 142 2.76 -22.81 4.31
C ALA A 142 3.76 -23.95 4.12
N ARG A 143 3.27 -25.19 4.17
CA ARG A 143 4.11 -26.41 4.06
C ARG A 143 4.06 -27.06 2.68
N SER A 144 3.23 -26.55 1.80
CA SER A 144 3.06 -27.03 0.43
C SER A 144 2.33 -26.00 -0.43
N LYS A 145 2.40 -26.16 -1.75
CA LYS A 145 1.61 -25.39 -2.71
C LYS A 145 0.11 -25.41 -2.38
N LYS A 146 -0.43 -26.58 -2.04
CA LYS A 146 -1.87 -26.72 -1.68
C LYS A 146 -2.22 -25.94 -0.42
N ASP A 147 -1.35 -25.96 0.60
CA ASP A 147 -1.55 -25.23 1.85
C ASP A 147 -1.48 -23.71 1.62
N ALA A 148 -0.55 -23.23 0.81
CA ALA A 148 -0.47 -21.81 0.45
C ALA A 148 -1.73 -21.37 -0.34
N LEU A 149 -2.11 -22.10 -1.38
CA LEU A 149 -3.29 -21.79 -2.22
C LEU A 149 -4.64 -21.94 -1.49
N ALA A 150 -4.66 -22.56 -0.30
CA ALA A 150 -5.83 -22.54 0.58
C ALA A 150 -6.00 -21.23 1.35
N ARG A 151 -4.98 -20.34 1.32
CA ARG A 151 -4.96 -19.07 2.07
C ARG A 151 -4.84 -17.84 1.17
N VAL A 152 -4.24 -18.00 0.00
CA VAL A 152 -4.01 -16.91 -0.96
C VAL A 152 -4.32 -17.36 -2.38
N SER A 153 -4.60 -16.42 -3.25
CA SER A 153 -4.84 -16.63 -4.67
C SER A 153 -3.76 -15.92 -5.51
N ILE A 154 -3.48 -16.46 -6.69
CA ILE A 154 -2.69 -15.73 -7.68
C ILE A 154 -3.49 -14.50 -8.10
N GLY A 155 -2.81 -13.34 -8.14
CA GLY A 155 -3.44 -12.04 -8.35
C GLY A 155 -3.80 -11.29 -7.07
N ASP A 156 -3.75 -11.93 -5.89
CA ASP A 156 -3.83 -11.18 -4.63
C ASP A 156 -2.65 -10.21 -4.54
N VAL A 157 -2.87 -9.09 -3.87
CA VAL A 157 -1.85 -8.06 -3.71
C VAL A 157 -1.36 -7.96 -2.28
N ALA A 158 -0.15 -7.47 -2.09
CA ALA A 158 0.42 -7.28 -0.77
C ALA A 158 1.07 -5.91 -0.62
N THR A 159 1.03 -5.39 0.60
CA THR A 159 1.76 -4.18 1.00
C THR A 159 2.72 -4.52 2.13
N TYR A 160 3.71 -3.67 2.37
CA TYR A 160 4.58 -3.81 3.53
C TYR A 160 3.78 -3.64 4.83
N ASP A 161 4.06 -4.48 5.84
CA ASP A 161 3.48 -4.38 7.17
C ASP A 161 4.23 -3.30 7.97
N HIS A 162 3.94 -2.04 7.62
CA HIS A 162 4.53 -0.86 8.23
C HIS A 162 3.44 0.20 8.38
N GLU A 163 2.87 0.27 9.56
CA GLU A 163 1.81 1.20 9.92
C GLU A 163 2.41 2.56 10.34
N LEU A 164 1.55 3.55 10.56
CA LEU A 164 1.97 4.84 11.09
C LEU A 164 2.56 4.69 12.49
N GLU A 165 3.80 5.11 12.65
CA GLU A 165 4.54 5.11 13.91
C GLU A 165 5.22 6.46 14.13
N MET A 166 5.12 6.99 15.35
CA MET A 166 5.83 8.21 15.75
C MET A 166 7.23 7.84 16.23
N ILE A 167 8.26 8.22 15.48
CA ILE A 167 9.65 7.85 15.78
C ILE A 167 10.36 8.86 16.70
N HIS A 168 10.02 10.18 16.58
CA HIS A 168 10.57 11.19 17.46
C HIS A 168 9.67 12.44 17.48
N GLY A 169 9.14 12.80 18.65
CA GLY A 169 8.31 13.98 18.81
C GLY A 169 7.12 14.00 17.84
N SER A 170 7.13 14.93 16.88
CA SER A 170 6.13 15.07 15.83
C SER A 170 6.50 14.39 14.50
N VAL A 171 7.62 13.63 14.47
CA VAL A 171 8.08 12.94 13.26
C VAL A 171 7.50 11.54 13.20
N GLY A 172 6.69 11.27 12.19
CA GLY A 172 6.10 9.97 11.94
C GLY A 172 6.74 9.24 10.75
N THR A 173 6.63 7.94 10.75
CA THR A 173 6.95 7.07 9.64
C THR A 173 5.78 6.17 9.32
N ALA A 174 5.51 5.92 8.05
CA ALA A 174 4.51 4.99 7.57
C ALA A 174 4.85 4.58 6.13
N ARG A 175 4.22 3.50 5.64
CA ARG A 175 4.13 3.32 4.19
C ARG A 175 3.22 4.41 3.60
N ALA A 176 3.36 4.67 2.31
CA ALA A 176 2.43 5.49 1.53
C ALA A 176 2.25 6.97 1.94
N PHE A 177 3.21 7.57 2.66
CA PHE A 177 3.22 9.04 2.78
C PHE A 177 3.20 9.70 1.39
N ASP A 178 3.90 9.13 0.42
CA ASP A 178 3.80 9.44 -0.99
C ASP A 178 2.69 8.59 -1.63
N ASN A 179 1.49 9.13 -2.00
CA ASN A 179 1.19 10.54 -1.79
C ASN A 179 -0.12 10.73 -0.99
N LYS A 180 -0.42 9.85 -0.04
CA LYS A 180 -1.62 9.97 0.81
C LYS A 180 -1.64 11.26 1.63
N VAL A 181 -0.46 11.83 1.92
CA VAL A 181 -0.39 13.18 2.52
C VAL A 181 -0.94 14.23 1.55
N GLY A 182 -0.62 14.14 0.27
CA GLY A 182 -1.20 15.04 -0.74
C GLY A 182 -2.71 14.84 -0.87
N ALA A 183 -3.18 13.59 -0.91
CA ALA A 183 -4.62 13.30 -0.93
C ALA A 183 -5.34 13.83 0.32
N TYR A 184 -4.73 13.69 1.51
CA TYR A 184 -5.23 14.27 2.75
C TYR A 184 -5.31 15.81 2.65
N ILE A 185 -4.24 16.47 2.19
CA ILE A 185 -4.22 17.95 2.07
C ILE A 185 -5.31 18.42 1.12
N VAL A 186 -5.49 17.76 -0.02
CA VAL A 186 -6.54 18.08 -0.99
C VAL A 186 -7.93 17.95 -0.36
N GLY A 187 -8.21 16.81 0.29
CA GLY A 187 -9.49 16.57 0.95
C GLY A 187 -9.75 17.52 2.12
N GLU A 188 -8.77 17.72 3.00
CA GLU A 188 -8.87 18.61 4.16
C GLU A 188 -9.05 20.07 3.75
N THR A 189 -8.45 20.50 2.63
CA THR A 189 -8.65 21.84 2.09
C THR A 189 -10.11 22.06 1.70
N LEU A 190 -10.71 21.11 0.99
CA LEU A 190 -12.13 21.22 0.61
C LEU A 190 -13.05 21.23 1.86
N ILE A 191 -12.75 20.39 2.86
CA ILE A 191 -13.56 20.31 4.10
C ILE A 191 -13.55 21.62 4.88
N ARG A 192 -12.47 22.40 4.80
CA ARG A 192 -12.30 23.65 5.55
C ARG A 192 -12.79 24.90 4.85
N LEU A 193 -13.07 24.84 3.55
CA LEU A 193 -13.62 25.94 2.76
C LEU A 193 -15.15 26.03 2.91
#